data_03d38394f8d2771574b2bddf37778f9f
#
_entry.id   03d38394f8d2771574b2bddf37778f9f
#
_cell.length_a   1.000
_cell.length_b   1.000
_cell.length_c   1.000
_cell.angle_alpha   90.00
_cell.angle_beta   90.00
_cell.angle_gamma   90.00
#
_symmetry.space_group_name_H-M   'P 1'
#
loop_
_entity.id
_entity.type
_entity.pdbx_description
1 polymer ?
#
loop_
_entity_poly.entity_id
_entity_poly.type
_entity_poly.pdbx_seq_one_letter_code
_entity_poly.pdbx_strand_id
1 'polypeptide(L)'
;TIYKGLLIVAADNPGGGWLAALNRDTGETVWLKKRPAIATYASPIVFDVGGRDQLIIAGCDQVVSYDPNTGEQIWSVDGTTEACVGTVVRYGDLVYATGGYPGQETICIDAGTGKVVWRNDKKSYVPSLLQYDGYLYVVDDSGIAICWNAETGEEQWKQRIGGNFSASPILVGKNIIAIDESGKATVFKADPQGFERVAEQQLGDEAFATPSVSANRLYLRVAQRDGDMRQEVLYCIGRPDAEVIQAE
;
A
#
# COMPACT_ATOMS: atom_id res chain seq x y z
N THR A 1 3.50 11.65 3.99
CA THR A 1 3.10 12.08 2.65
C THR A 1 3.33 13.57 2.43
N ILE A 2 3.50 14.00 1.18
CA ILE A 2 3.62 15.42 0.81
C ILE A 2 2.30 15.86 0.19
N TYR A 3 1.78 16.99 0.65
CA TYR A 3 0.57 17.59 0.11
C TYR A 3 0.74 19.12 0.00
N LYS A 4 0.78 19.64 -1.24
CA LYS A 4 1.08 21.06 -1.50
C LYS A 4 2.36 21.49 -0.78
N GLY A 5 2.31 22.51 0.09
CA GLY A 5 3.43 22.96 0.93
C GLY A 5 3.59 22.25 2.28
N LEU A 6 2.89 21.14 2.49
CA LEU A 6 2.85 20.42 3.77
C LEU A 6 3.58 19.06 3.67
N LEU A 7 4.32 18.72 4.71
CA LEU A 7 4.77 17.36 5.02
C LEU A 7 3.85 16.80 6.11
N ILE A 8 3.07 15.78 5.78
CA ILE A 8 2.14 15.13 6.71
C ILE A 8 2.79 13.84 7.23
N VAL A 9 2.85 13.70 8.55
CA VAL A 9 3.51 12.61 9.27
C VAL A 9 2.54 12.02 10.29
N ALA A 10 2.44 10.70 10.31
CA ALA A 10 1.78 9.93 11.37
C ALA A 10 2.84 9.24 12.23
N ALA A 11 2.64 9.24 13.54
CA ALA A 11 3.47 8.52 14.50
C ALA A 11 2.58 7.87 15.55
N ASP A 12 2.05 6.73 15.19
CA ASP A 12 1.16 5.94 16.05
C ASP A 12 1.99 4.97 16.89
N ASN A 13 1.86 5.06 18.23
CA ASN A 13 2.61 4.22 19.15
C ASN A 13 1.84 4.05 20.48
N PRO A 14 2.18 3.03 21.29
CA PRO A 14 1.48 2.76 22.56
C PRO A 14 1.61 3.85 23.63
N GLY A 15 2.57 4.76 23.50
CA GLY A 15 2.74 5.91 24.41
C GLY A 15 1.88 7.12 24.06
N GLY A 16 1.13 7.05 22.96
CA GLY A 16 0.27 8.11 22.44
C GLY A 16 0.64 8.49 21.01
N GLY A 17 -0.31 8.26 20.09
CA GLY A 17 -0.17 8.56 18.66
C GLY A 17 -0.44 10.03 18.35
N TRP A 18 0.07 10.46 17.20
CA TRP A 18 -0.26 11.77 16.62
C TRP A 18 -0.15 11.76 15.09
N LEU A 19 -0.91 12.68 14.51
CA LEU A 19 -0.88 13.03 13.09
C LEU A 19 -0.59 14.53 12.99
N ALA A 20 0.40 14.93 12.22
CA ALA A 20 0.80 16.32 12.09
C ALA A 20 1.05 16.72 10.65
N ALA A 21 0.77 17.98 10.33
CA ALA A 21 1.31 18.62 9.13
C ALA A 21 2.37 19.66 9.53
N LEU A 22 3.50 19.56 8.87
CA LEU A 22 4.62 20.48 9.00
C LEU A 22 4.71 21.31 7.72
N ASN A 23 5.09 22.57 7.84
CA ASN A 23 5.52 23.35 6.69
C ASN A 23 6.76 22.64 6.08
N ARG A 24 6.68 22.30 4.80
CA ARG A 24 7.74 21.52 4.14
C ARG A 24 9.09 22.22 4.09
N ASP A 25 9.08 23.55 4.01
CA ASP A 25 10.30 24.36 3.82
C ASP A 25 10.92 24.79 5.15
N THR A 26 10.10 25.03 6.20
CA THR A 26 10.59 25.52 7.51
C THR A 26 10.60 24.45 8.59
N GLY A 27 9.83 23.37 8.44
CA GLY A 27 9.64 22.33 9.47
C GLY A 27 8.71 22.74 10.60
N GLU A 28 8.13 23.96 10.58
CA GLU A 28 7.19 24.41 11.60
C GLU A 28 5.89 23.61 11.55
N THR A 29 5.33 23.31 12.74
CA THR A 29 4.05 22.59 12.85
C THR A 29 2.91 23.52 12.46
N VAL A 30 2.17 23.13 11.41
CA VAL A 30 0.96 23.83 10.94
C VAL A 30 -0.26 23.37 11.74
N TRP A 31 -0.42 22.06 11.91
CA TRP A 31 -1.43 21.47 12.79
C TRP A 31 -0.95 20.13 13.37
N LEU A 32 -1.52 19.76 14.52
CA LEU A 32 -1.25 18.52 15.25
C LEU A 32 -2.55 17.94 15.79
N LYS A 33 -2.79 16.65 15.54
CA LYS A 33 -3.95 15.89 16.07
C LYS A 33 -3.46 14.71 16.87
N LYS A 34 -4.03 14.50 18.05
CA LYS A 34 -3.81 13.28 18.82
C LYS A 34 -4.51 12.10 18.15
N ARG A 35 -3.87 10.95 18.19
CA ARG A 35 -4.40 9.67 17.76
C ARG A 35 -4.39 8.67 18.92
N PRO A 36 -5.12 7.53 18.80
CA PRO A 36 -5.11 6.51 19.85
C PRO A 36 -3.70 6.01 20.19
N ALA A 37 -3.52 5.56 21.44
CA ALA A 37 -2.26 4.99 21.93
C ALA A 37 -2.12 3.52 21.50
N ILE A 38 -2.16 3.28 20.19
CA ILE A 38 -2.09 1.96 19.55
C ILE A 38 -1.01 2.03 18.48
N ALA A 39 -0.15 0.99 18.40
CA ALA A 39 0.87 0.93 17.35
C ALA A 39 0.25 0.54 16.02
N THR A 40 0.41 1.39 15.01
CA THR A 40 0.08 1.10 13.61
C THR A 40 1.12 1.72 12.70
N TYR A 41 1.21 1.24 11.46
CA TYR A 41 2.33 1.53 10.57
C TYR A 41 1.90 2.06 9.21
N ALA A 42 0.60 2.21 8.97
CA ALA A 42 0.06 2.70 7.72
C ALA A 42 0.49 4.15 7.44
N SER A 43 0.82 4.44 6.20
CA SER A 43 1.11 5.79 5.77
C SER A 43 -0.17 6.55 5.43
N PRO A 44 -0.32 7.82 5.88
CA PRO A 44 -1.42 8.66 5.44
C PRO A 44 -1.27 9.01 3.96
N ILE A 45 -2.40 9.07 3.24
CA ILE A 45 -2.42 9.42 1.82
C ILE A 45 -3.52 10.46 1.55
N VAL A 46 -3.29 11.35 0.58
CA VAL A 46 -4.27 12.36 0.18
C VAL A 46 -4.86 11.99 -1.17
N PHE A 47 -6.19 11.99 -1.25
CA PHE A 47 -6.95 11.81 -2.47
C PHE A 47 -7.92 12.98 -2.69
N ASP A 48 -8.16 13.34 -3.95
CA ASP A 48 -9.33 14.15 -4.33
C ASP A 48 -10.56 13.22 -4.37
N VAL A 49 -11.60 13.59 -3.64
CA VAL A 49 -12.87 12.89 -3.56
C VAL A 49 -14.00 13.89 -3.87
N GLY A 50 -14.57 13.79 -5.06
CA GLY A 50 -15.64 14.68 -5.47
C GLY A 50 -15.25 16.18 -5.47
N GLY A 51 -13.99 16.52 -5.76
CA GLY A 51 -13.48 17.88 -5.76
C GLY A 51 -13.01 18.39 -4.39
N ARG A 52 -12.96 17.53 -3.36
CA ARG A 52 -12.42 17.84 -2.05
C ARG A 52 -11.25 16.93 -1.71
N ASP A 53 -10.09 17.50 -1.43
CA ASP A 53 -8.94 16.74 -0.94
C ASP A 53 -9.22 16.15 0.46
N GLN A 54 -8.99 14.85 0.63
CA GLN A 54 -9.14 14.14 1.89
C GLN A 54 -7.84 13.40 2.22
N LEU A 55 -7.36 13.57 3.44
CA LEU A 55 -6.25 12.82 4.01
C LEU A 55 -6.81 11.58 4.72
N ILE A 56 -6.49 10.40 4.23
CA ILE A 56 -7.05 9.14 4.73
C ILE A 56 -5.93 8.27 5.31
N ILE A 57 -6.20 7.67 6.46
CA ILE A 57 -5.30 6.75 7.16
C ILE A 57 -6.10 5.61 7.80
N ALA A 58 -5.58 4.39 7.72
CA ALA A 58 -6.12 3.22 8.39
C ALA A 58 -5.28 2.85 9.62
N GLY A 59 -5.87 2.16 10.57
CA GLY A 59 -5.24 1.67 11.80
C GLY A 59 -5.90 2.20 13.05
N CYS A 60 -5.53 1.63 14.19
CA CYS A 60 -6.18 1.91 15.47
C CYS A 60 -7.69 1.56 15.44
N ASP A 61 -8.04 0.42 14.83
CA ASP A 61 -9.41 -0.08 14.63
C ASP A 61 -10.32 0.84 13.81
N GLN A 62 -9.75 1.75 13.03
CA GLN A 62 -10.51 2.73 12.26
C GLN A 62 -9.87 3.03 10.90
N VAL A 63 -10.71 3.46 9.96
CA VAL A 63 -10.29 4.26 8.80
C VAL A 63 -10.81 5.67 9.01
N VAL A 64 -9.92 6.64 8.99
CA VAL A 64 -10.27 8.03 9.29
C VAL A 64 -9.87 8.95 8.15
N SER A 65 -10.77 9.86 7.80
CA SER A 65 -10.53 10.93 6.85
C SER A 65 -10.44 12.28 7.56
N TYR A 66 -9.47 13.08 7.14
CA TYR A 66 -9.22 14.43 7.63
C TYR A 66 -9.13 15.43 6.48
N ASP A 67 -9.42 16.69 6.77
CA ASP A 67 -9.02 17.78 5.89
C ASP A 67 -7.50 17.96 5.97
N PRO A 68 -6.74 17.81 4.86
CA PRO A 68 -5.28 17.84 4.90
C PRO A 68 -4.72 19.23 5.27
N ASN A 69 -5.49 20.32 5.13
CA ASN A 69 -5.04 21.68 5.46
C ASN A 69 -5.17 22.00 6.96
N THR A 70 -6.18 21.42 7.64
CA THR A 70 -6.54 21.78 9.02
C THR A 70 -6.40 20.63 10.01
N GLY A 71 -6.34 19.38 9.50
CA GLY A 71 -6.40 18.17 10.30
C GLY A 71 -7.77 17.92 10.94
N GLU A 72 -8.83 18.65 10.53
CA GLU A 72 -10.19 18.38 11.01
C GLU A 72 -10.71 17.07 10.43
N GLN A 73 -11.32 16.25 11.30
CA GLN A 73 -11.89 14.98 10.90
C GLN A 73 -13.13 15.21 10.03
N ILE A 74 -13.16 14.56 8.86
CA ILE A 74 -14.31 14.59 7.95
C ILE A 74 -15.26 13.46 8.29
N TRP A 75 -14.73 12.23 8.37
CA TRP A 75 -15.46 11.04 8.80
C TRP A 75 -14.52 10.03 9.45
N SER A 76 -15.10 9.09 10.19
CA SER A 76 -14.42 7.93 10.76
C SER A 76 -15.32 6.72 10.62
N VAL A 77 -14.74 5.58 10.29
CA VAL A 77 -15.42 4.29 10.17
C VAL A 77 -14.67 3.28 11.01
N ASP A 78 -15.39 2.60 11.90
CA ASP A 78 -14.85 1.47 12.63
C ASP A 78 -14.55 0.33 11.67
N GLY A 79 -13.37 -0.21 11.74
CA GLY A 79 -12.93 -1.30 10.87
C GLY A 79 -11.45 -1.30 10.62
N THR A 80 -11.03 -2.25 9.80
CA THR A 80 -9.68 -2.76 9.73
C THR A 80 -9.30 -3.46 11.05
N THR A 81 -8.14 -3.16 11.63
CA THR A 81 -7.66 -3.76 12.88
C THR A 81 -6.77 -2.78 13.62
N GLU A 82 -6.32 -3.11 14.84
CA GLU A 82 -5.40 -2.28 15.60
C GLU A 82 -4.20 -1.88 14.75
N ALA A 83 -3.47 -2.87 14.23
CA ALA A 83 -2.28 -2.65 13.42
C ALA A 83 -2.57 -2.84 11.93
N CYS A 84 -2.45 -1.75 11.18
CA CYS A 84 -2.42 -1.72 9.73
C CYS A 84 -1.03 -1.30 9.26
N VAL A 85 -0.52 -1.96 8.22
CA VAL A 85 0.77 -1.62 7.60
C VAL A 85 0.55 -1.08 6.19
N GLY A 86 -0.37 -1.69 5.45
CA GLY A 86 -0.72 -1.31 4.09
C GLY A 86 -1.29 0.10 3.99
N THR A 87 -0.93 0.81 2.93
CA THR A 87 -1.48 2.12 2.61
C THR A 87 -2.86 1.96 1.96
N VAL A 88 -3.78 2.88 2.27
CA VAL A 88 -5.10 2.96 1.64
C VAL A 88 -4.95 3.20 0.14
N VAL A 89 -5.73 2.49 -0.67
CA VAL A 89 -5.81 2.69 -2.13
C VAL A 89 -7.21 3.15 -2.52
N ARG A 90 -7.38 3.66 -3.75
CA ARG A 90 -8.69 4.16 -4.22
C ARG A 90 -9.06 3.71 -5.62
N TYR A 91 -10.37 3.69 -5.90
CA TYR A 91 -10.96 3.63 -7.23
C TYR A 91 -12.19 4.55 -7.28
N GLY A 92 -12.15 5.59 -8.10
CA GLY A 92 -13.18 6.65 -8.05
C GLY A 92 -13.25 7.29 -6.66
N ASP A 93 -14.43 7.34 -6.08
CA ASP A 93 -14.65 7.82 -4.71
C ASP A 93 -14.63 6.68 -3.65
N LEU A 94 -14.35 5.45 -4.06
CA LEU A 94 -14.19 4.32 -3.17
C LEU A 94 -12.75 4.22 -2.68
N VAL A 95 -12.58 4.00 -1.39
CA VAL A 95 -11.29 3.77 -0.74
C VAL A 95 -11.26 2.41 -0.05
N TYR A 96 -10.09 1.79 -0.06
CA TYR A 96 -9.90 0.43 0.42
C TYR A 96 -8.78 0.39 1.44
N ALA A 97 -9.05 -0.21 2.59
CA ALA A 97 -8.07 -0.46 3.63
C ALA A 97 -8.06 -1.94 4.02
N THR A 98 -6.92 -2.43 4.43
CA THR A 98 -6.75 -3.79 4.91
C THR A 98 -5.97 -3.79 6.22
N GLY A 99 -6.33 -4.69 7.12
CA GLY A 99 -5.67 -4.90 8.40
C GLY A 99 -5.52 -6.38 8.70
N GLY A 100 -4.49 -6.74 9.48
CA GLY A 100 -4.12 -8.14 9.69
C GLY A 100 -3.84 -8.54 11.13
N TYR A 101 -3.91 -7.64 12.12
CA TYR A 101 -3.63 -7.95 13.51
C TYR A 101 -4.42 -7.05 14.49
N PRO A 102 -5.01 -7.59 15.57
CA PRO A 102 -5.13 -9.03 15.92
C PRO A 102 -6.12 -9.79 15.04
N GLY A 103 -7.06 -9.10 14.43
CA GLY A 103 -8.03 -9.65 13.49
C GLY A 103 -7.55 -9.58 12.03
N GLN A 104 -8.49 -9.82 11.12
CA GLN A 104 -8.25 -9.65 9.68
C GLN A 104 -9.50 -9.08 9.03
N GLU A 105 -9.33 -8.04 8.24
CA GLU A 105 -10.41 -7.39 7.52
C GLU A 105 -9.87 -6.62 6.31
N THR A 106 -10.62 -6.65 5.22
CA THR A 106 -10.52 -5.67 4.14
C THR A 106 -11.85 -4.97 4.00
N ILE A 107 -11.83 -3.64 3.93
CA ILE A 107 -13.01 -2.77 3.93
C ILE A 107 -12.99 -1.82 2.73
N CYS A 108 -14.14 -1.63 2.09
CA CYS A 108 -14.40 -0.60 1.11
C CYS A 108 -15.32 0.46 1.70
N ILE A 109 -14.96 1.71 1.56
CA ILE A 109 -15.69 2.87 2.07
C ILE A 109 -15.92 3.85 0.91
N ASP A 110 -17.13 4.34 0.78
CA ASP A 110 -17.44 5.53 -0.02
C ASP A 110 -16.88 6.76 0.71
N ALA A 111 -15.80 7.31 0.20
CA ALA A 111 -15.10 8.42 0.84
C ALA A 111 -15.86 9.75 0.79
N GLY A 112 -16.82 9.89 -0.12
CA GLY A 112 -17.71 11.06 -0.18
C GLY A 112 -18.68 11.09 0.98
N THR A 113 -19.14 9.92 1.44
CA THR A 113 -20.17 9.80 2.49
C THR A 113 -19.65 9.22 3.81
N GLY A 114 -18.47 8.58 3.82
CA GLY A 114 -17.94 7.83 4.97
C GLY A 114 -18.73 6.55 5.26
N LYS A 115 -19.46 6.00 4.29
CA LYS A 115 -20.24 4.77 4.47
C LYS A 115 -19.50 3.56 3.96
N VAL A 116 -19.62 2.47 4.70
CA VAL A 116 -19.10 1.17 4.27
C VAL A 116 -19.92 0.65 3.10
N VAL A 117 -19.26 0.28 2.02
CA VAL A 117 -19.84 -0.34 0.84
C VAL A 117 -19.83 -1.85 0.96
N TRP A 118 -18.67 -2.41 1.30
CA TRP A 118 -18.52 -3.84 1.59
C TRP A 118 -17.36 -4.11 2.57
N ARG A 119 -17.38 -5.30 3.16
CA ARG A 119 -16.31 -5.84 4.01
C ARG A 119 -16.11 -7.31 3.68
N ASN A 120 -14.90 -7.81 3.89
CA ASN A 120 -14.62 -9.24 3.90
C ASN A 120 -13.60 -9.60 5.00
N ASP A 121 -13.48 -10.89 5.30
CA ASP A 121 -12.62 -11.46 6.31
C ASP A 121 -11.21 -11.81 5.79
N LYS A 122 -10.80 -11.23 4.69
CA LYS A 122 -9.46 -11.41 4.12
C LYS A 122 -8.55 -10.26 4.54
N LYS A 123 -7.28 -10.58 4.62
CA LYS A 123 -6.25 -9.61 4.99
C LYS A 123 -5.13 -9.56 3.96
N SER A 124 -4.47 -8.43 3.92
CA SER A 124 -3.05 -8.31 3.68
C SER A 124 -2.47 -7.56 4.87
N TYR A 125 -1.61 -8.18 5.69
CA TYR A 125 -1.12 -7.55 6.90
C TYR A 125 -0.06 -6.51 6.59
N VAL A 126 0.98 -6.91 5.87
CA VAL A 126 2.11 -6.03 5.51
C VAL A 126 1.98 -5.45 4.11
N PRO A 127 1.77 -6.24 3.03
CA PRO A 127 1.69 -5.68 1.69
C PRO A 127 0.44 -4.81 1.50
N SER A 128 0.60 -3.69 0.80
CA SER A 128 -0.53 -2.85 0.38
C SER A 128 -1.33 -3.51 -0.72
N LEU A 129 -2.62 -3.17 -0.79
CA LEU A 129 -3.48 -3.49 -1.92
C LEU A 129 -2.98 -2.76 -3.17
N LEU A 130 -3.33 -3.28 -4.34
CA LEU A 130 -3.09 -2.65 -5.62
C LEU A 130 -4.41 -2.54 -6.39
N GLN A 131 -4.77 -1.34 -6.82
CA GLN A 131 -5.97 -1.09 -7.61
C GLN A 131 -5.58 -0.90 -9.07
N TYR A 132 -6.30 -1.58 -9.98
CA TYR A 132 -6.16 -1.40 -11.41
C TYR A 132 -7.45 -1.77 -12.14
N ASP A 133 -7.92 -0.88 -13.01
CA ASP A 133 -9.04 -1.07 -13.95
C ASP A 133 -10.32 -1.65 -13.31
N GLY A 134 -10.73 -1.11 -12.16
CA GLY A 134 -11.93 -1.53 -11.43
C GLY A 134 -11.78 -2.79 -10.60
N TYR A 135 -10.55 -3.29 -10.43
CA TYR A 135 -10.25 -4.47 -9.63
C TYR A 135 -9.18 -4.19 -8.56
N LEU A 136 -9.25 -4.93 -7.47
CA LEU A 136 -8.22 -4.96 -6.42
C LEU A 136 -7.42 -6.23 -6.55
N TYR A 137 -6.11 -6.08 -6.56
CA TYR A 137 -5.17 -7.19 -6.54
C TYR A 137 -4.44 -7.19 -5.20
N VAL A 138 -4.34 -8.35 -4.62
CA VAL A 138 -3.70 -8.59 -3.32
C VAL A 138 -2.69 -9.71 -3.48
N VAL A 139 -1.53 -9.55 -2.88
CA VAL A 139 -0.66 -10.67 -2.54
C VAL A 139 -0.51 -10.62 -1.04
N ASP A 140 -1.15 -11.55 -0.33
CA ASP A 140 -1.11 -11.56 1.12
C ASP A 140 0.25 -12.03 1.65
N ASP A 141 0.46 -11.84 2.93
CA ASP A 141 1.72 -12.18 3.62
C ASP A 141 2.07 -13.66 3.52
N SER A 142 1.11 -14.54 3.24
CA SER A 142 1.31 -15.99 3.10
C SER A 142 1.48 -16.48 1.67
N GLY A 143 1.52 -15.57 0.70
CA GLY A 143 1.73 -15.87 -0.72
C GLY A 143 0.50 -16.35 -1.46
N ILE A 144 -0.64 -15.80 -1.12
CA ILE A 144 -1.88 -15.98 -1.87
C ILE A 144 -2.18 -14.70 -2.65
N ALA A 145 -2.19 -14.81 -3.97
CA ALA A 145 -2.66 -13.75 -4.85
C ALA A 145 -4.18 -13.85 -5.01
N ILE A 146 -4.89 -12.73 -4.92
CA ILE A 146 -6.34 -12.65 -5.02
C ILE A 146 -6.71 -11.45 -5.89
N CYS A 147 -7.76 -11.59 -6.69
CA CYS A 147 -8.40 -10.50 -7.41
C CYS A 147 -9.84 -10.35 -6.93
N TRP A 148 -10.23 -9.12 -6.58
CA TRP A 148 -11.60 -8.77 -6.23
C TRP A 148 -12.14 -7.69 -7.18
N ASN A 149 -13.44 -7.74 -7.47
CA ASN A 149 -14.14 -6.58 -8.02
C ASN A 149 -14.10 -5.44 -7.00
N ALA A 150 -13.66 -4.27 -7.40
CA ALA A 150 -13.48 -3.15 -6.50
C ALA A 150 -14.81 -2.61 -5.93
N GLU A 151 -15.87 -2.60 -6.71
CA GLU A 151 -17.18 -2.06 -6.31
C GLU A 151 -17.95 -3.02 -5.40
N THR A 152 -17.85 -4.33 -5.64
CA THR A 152 -18.67 -5.33 -4.94
C THR A 152 -17.92 -6.14 -3.89
N GLY A 153 -16.58 -6.18 -3.95
CA GLY A 153 -15.75 -7.05 -3.10
C GLY A 153 -15.78 -8.52 -3.50
N GLU A 154 -16.46 -8.87 -4.62
CA GLU A 154 -16.59 -10.24 -5.11
C GLU A 154 -15.23 -10.78 -5.59
N GLU A 155 -14.85 -11.97 -5.11
CA GLU A 155 -13.63 -12.66 -5.52
C GLU A 155 -13.77 -13.14 -6.96
N GLN A 156 -12.89 -12.68 -7.84
CA GLN A 156 -12.81 -13.10 -9.23
C GLN A 156 -11.98 -14.37 -9.36
N TRP A 157 -10.84 -14.40 -8.70
CA TRP A 157 -9.97 -15.56 -8.60
C TRP A 157 -9.03 -15.47 -7.39
N LYS A 158 -8.49 -16.62 -7.01
CA LYS A 158 -7.51 -16.80 -5.94
C LYS A 158 -6.47 -17.84 -6.36
N GLN A 159 -5.19 -17.53 -6.18
CA GLN A 159 -4.08 -18.39 -6.56
C GLN A 159 -2.95 -18.37 -5.54
N ARG A 160 -2.49 -19.53 -5.11
CA ARG A 160 -1.27 -19.63 -4.31
C ARG A 160 -0.04 -19.46 -5.22
N ILE A 161 0.80 -18.45 -4.94
CA ILE A 161 2.06 -18.21 -5.64
C ILE A 161 3.28 -18.64 -4.81
N GLY A 162 3.07 -18.92 -3.51
CA GLY A 162 4.10 -19.36 -2.56
C GLY A 162 4.87 -18.21 -1.96
N GLY A 163 5.79 -18.52 -1.05
CA GLY A 163 6.60 -17.53 -0.34
C GLY A 163 5.87 -16.82 0.81
N ASN A 164 6.61 -15.96 1.53
CA ASN A 164 6.08 -14.97 2.45
C ASN A 164 6.34 -13.59 1.86
N PHE A 165 5.44 -12.64 2.07
CA PHE A 165 5.54 -11.32 1.45
C PHE A 165 5.46 -10.21 2.50
N SER A 166 6.48 -9.35 2.52
CA SER A 166 6.48 -8.06 3.20
C SER A 166 6.46 -6.89 2.21
N ALA A 167 7.03 -7.09 1.01
CA ALA A 167 7.00 -6.10 -0.06
C ALA A 167 5.61 -6.01 -0.69
N SER A 168 5.13 -4.80 -0.93
CA SER A 168 3.90 -4.58 -1.69
C SER A 168 4.09 -4.93 -3.17
N PRO A 169 3.06 -5.52 -3.83
CA PRO A 169 3.09 -5.69 -5.27
C PRO A 169 3.05 -4.34 -5.99
N ILE A 170 3.65 -4.27 -7.17
CA ILE A 170 3.60 -3.10 -8.04
C ILE A 170 3.04 -3.44 -9.41
N LEU A 171 2.42 -2.46 -10.07
CA LEU A 171 1.92 -2.59 -11.44
C LEU A 171 2.90 -1.96 -12.42
N VAL A 172 3.29 -2.70 -13.46
CA VAL A 172 4.11 -2.22 -14.57
C VAL A 172 3.42 -2.58 -15.88
N GLY A 173 2.84 -1.61 -16.54
CA GLY A 173 1.95 -1.83 -17.68
C GLY A 173 0.70 -2.61 -17.24
N LYS A 174 0.54 -3.83 -17.75
CA LYS A 174 -0.55 -4.76 -17.35
C LYS A 174 -0.05 -5.95 -16.53
N ASN A 175 1.16 -5.87 -16.00
CA ASN A 175 1.75 -6.94 -15.20
C ASN A 175 1.94 -6.49 -13.76
N ILE A 176 1.63 -7.39 -12.84
CA ILE A 176 1.90 -7.22 -11.42
C ILE A 176 3.21 -7.94 -11.10
N ILE A 177 4.10 -7.26 -10.41
CA ILE A 177 5.36 -7.81 -9.90
C ILE A 177 5.24 -7.91 -8.40
N ALA A 178 5.33 -9.12 -7.87
CA ALA A 178 5.37 -9.41 -6.44
C ALA A 178 6.70 -10.09 -6.10
N ILE A 179 7.34 -9.67 -5.02
CA ILE A 179 8.63 -10.21 -4.59
C ILE A 179 8.47 -10.73 -3.18
N ASP A 180 8.80 -12.01 -2.98
CA ASP A 180 8.74 -12.63 -1.67
C ASP A 180 10.02 -12.39 -0.85
N GLU A 181 9.95 -12.71 0.45
CA GLU A 181 11.05 -12.50 1.39
C GLU A 181 12.31 -13.32 1.06
N SER A 182 12.21 -14.36 0.24
CA SER A 182 13.35 -15.12 -0.28
C SER A 182 13.99 -14.49 -1.51
N GLY A 183 13.55 -13.31 -1.95
CA GLY A 183 14.06 -12.61 -3.12
C GLY A 183 13.56 -13.15 -4.46
N LYS A 184 12.53 -14.00 -4.44
CA LYS A 184 11.90 -14.52 -5.66
C LYS A 184 10.83 -13.57 -6.15
N ALA A 185 10.98 -13.08 -7.38
CA ALA A 185 10.01 -12.25 -8.07
C ALA A 185 9.06 -13.13 -8.89
N THR A 186 7.76 -12.95 -8.69
CA THR A 186 6.69 -13.54 -9.51
C THR A 186 6.01 -12.43 -10.30
N VAL A 187 5.93 -12.56 -11.62
CA VAL A 187 5.24 -11.64 -12.51
C VAL A 187 3.99 -12.32 -13.05
N PHE A 188 2.84 -11.68 -12.92
CA PHE A 188 1.56 -12.18 -13.42
C PHE A 188 0.71 -11.06 -14.00
N LYS A 189 -0.27 -11.40 -14.84
CA LYS A 189 -1.15 -10.41 -15.46
C LYS A 189 -2.14 -9.81 -14.45
N ALA A 190 -2.39 -8.51 -14.58
CA ALA A 190 -3.51 -7.83 -13.94
C ALA A 190 -4.78 -8.08 -14.78
N ASP A 191 -5.32 -9.29 -14.71
CA ASP A 191 -6.48 -9.75 -15.48
C ASP A 191 -7.52 -10.33 -14.52
N PRO A 192 -8.75 -9.80 -14.48
CA PRO A 192 -9.80 -10.34 -13.61
C PRO A 192 -10.36 -11.70 -14.09
N GLN A 193 -10.11 -12.10 -15.34
CA GLN A 193 -10.62 -13.36 -15.87
C GLN A 193 -9.90 -14.59 -15.33
N GLY A 194 -8.69 -14.44 -14.78
CA GLY A 194 -7.92 -15.53 -14.20
C GLY A 194 -6.46 -15.18 -13.96
N PHE A 195 -5.83 -15.98 -13.13
CA PHE A 195 -4.40 -15.85 -12.86
C PHE A 195 -3.55 -16.41 -14.02
N GLU A 196 -2.71 -15.58 -14.62
CA GLU A 196 -1.71 -15.98 -15.60
C GLU A 196 -0.32 -15.54 -15.15
N ARG A 197 0.55 -16.51 -14.83
CA ARG A 197 1.96 -16.27 -14.53
C ARG A 197 2.72 -15.98 -15.82
N VAL A 198 3.39 -14.81 -15.86
CA VAL A 198 4.18 -14.36 -17.01
C VAL A 198 5.65 -14.79 -16.86
N ALA A 199 6.20 -14.62 -15.65
CA ALA A 199 7.60 -14.94 -15.36
C ALA A 199 7.80 -15.22 -13.86
N GLU A 200 8.91 -15.89 -13.55
CA GLU A 200 9.41 -16.08 -12.20
C GLU A 200 10.95 -16.01 -12.23
N GLN A 201 11.55 -15.27 -11.30
CA GLN A 201 12.99 -15.07 -11.26
C GLN A 201 13.50 -14.92 -9.84
N GLN A 202 14.58 -15.61 -9.50
CA GLN A 202 15.33 -15.37 -8.27
C GLN A 202 16.26 -14.16 -8.45
N LEU A 203 16.11 -13.12 -7.61
CA LEU A 203 16.85 -11.86 -7.72
C LEU A 203 17.83 -11.64 -6.56
N GLY A 204 17.69 -12.37 -5.48
CA GLY A 204 18.54 -12.31 -4.28
C GLY A 204 18.19 -13.43 -3.33
N ASP A 205 18.72 -13.39 -2.13
CA ASP A 205 18.42 -14.37 -1.07
C ASP A 205 17.41 -13.84 -0.05
N GLU A 206 17.25 -12.51 0.01
CA GLU A 206 16.22 -11.85 0.85
C GLU A 206 15.73 -10.57 0.17
N ALA A 207 14.43 -10.27 0.29
CA ALA A 207 13.84 -9.01 -0.15
C ALA A 207 12.65 -8.62 0.74
N PHE A 208 12.68 -7.40 1.30
CA PHE A 208 11.61 -6.86 2.14
C PHE A 208 11.07 -5.52 1.60
N ALA A 209 11.84 -4.86 0.75
CA ALA A 209 11.50 -3.55 0.22
C ALA A 209 10.60 -3.66 -1.00
N THR A 210 9.54 -2.86 -1.04
CA THR A 210 8.71 -2.68 -2.23
C THR A 210 9.56 -2.12 -3.37
N PRO A 211 9.53 -2.71 -4.57
CA PRO A 211 10.21 -2.18 -5.74
C PRO A 211 9.68 -0.79 -6.13
N SER A 212 10.53 0.01 -6.76
CA SER A 212 10.14 1.31 -7.28
C SER A 212 10.39 1.38 -8.79
N VAL A 213 9.53 2.11 -9.51
CA VAL A 213 9.70 2.35 -10.95
C VAL A 213 9.95 3.83 -11.17
N SER A 214 11.00 4.15 -11.90
CA SER A 214 11.32 5.52 -12.33
C SER A 214 12.05 5.47 -13.67
N ALA A 215 11.74 6.40 -14.57
CA ALA A 215 12.40 6.56 -15.88
C ALA A 215 12.52 5.22 -16.65
N ASN A 216 11.44 4.44 -16.74
CA ASN A 216 11.37 3.12 -17.38
C ASN A 216 12.34 2.08 -16.80
N ARG A 217 12.75 2.23 -15.55
CA ARG A 217 13.62 1.30 -14.82
C ARG A 217 12.95 0.85 -13.55
N LEU A 218 13.15 -0.42 -13.21
CA LEU A 218 12.77 -1.01 -11.94
C LEU A 218 13.97 -0.96 -10.99
N TYR A 219 13.76 -0.41 -9.81
CA TYR A 219 14.75 -0.40 -8.73
C TYR A 219 14.29 -1.36 -7.65
N LEU A 220 15.15 -2.28 -7.30
CA LEU A 220 14.88 -3.30 -6.29
C LEU A 220 16.07 -3.48 -5.36
N ARG A 221 15.82 -3.38 -4.06
CA ARG A 221 16.80 -3.70 -3.03
C ARG A 221 16.62 -5.16 -2.58
N VAL A 222 17.69 -5.94 -2.66
CA VAL A 222 17.76 -7.32 -2.18
C VAL A 222 19.02 -7.53 -1.33
N ALA A 223 19.02 -8.55 -0.49
CA ALA A 223 20.24 -9.05 0.09
C ALA A 223 20.74 -10.27 -0.69
N GLN A 224 22.06 -10.37 -0.80
CA GLN A 224 22.77 -11.56 -1.30
C GLN A 224 23.62 -12.12 -0.15
N ARG A 225 23.73 -13.45 -0.09
CA ARG A 225 24.54 -14.16 0.91
C ARG A 225 25.68 -14.90 0.23
N ASP A 226 26.87 -14.76 0.81
CA ASP A 226 28.05 -15.56 0.49
C ASP A 226 28.59 -16.13 1.81
N GLY A 227 28.24 -17.38 2.10
CA GLY A 227 28.44 -17.99 3.41
C GLY A 227 27.74 -17.18 4.51
N ASP A 228 28.50 -16.72 5.51
CA ASP A 228 27.99 -15.91 6.62
C ASP A 228 27.88 -14.41 6.30
N MET A 229 28.43 -13.98 5.17
CA MET A 229 28.34 -12.57 4.74
C MET A 229 27.01 -12.28 4.09
N ARG A 230 26.39 -11.17 4.51
CA ARG A 230 25.15 -10.63 3.94
C ARG A 230 25.44 -9.26 3.34
N GLN A 231 25.22 -9.10 2.06
CA GLN A 231 25.43 -7.85 1.32
C GLN A 231 24.12 -7.33 0.75
N GLU A 232 23.82 -6.04 0.95
CA GLU A 232 22.73 -5.34 0.31
C GLU A 232 23.11 -4.92 -1.11
N VAL A 233 22.22 -5.19 -2.07
CA VAL A 233 22.39 -4.86 -3.47
C VAL A 233 21.15 -4.08 -3.94
N LEU A 234 21.38 -2.95 -4.62
CA LEU A 234 20.34 -2.21 -5.32
C LEU A 234 20.43 -2.53 -6.82
N TYR A 235 19.46 -3.25 -7.33
CA TYR A 235 19.30 -3.47 -8.76
C TYR A 235 18.63 -2.30 -9.44
N CYS A 236 19.12 -1.96 -10.64
CA CYS A 236 18.48 -1.09 -11.60
C CYS A 236 18.23 -1.92 -12.87
N ILE A 237 17.00 -2.34 -13.07
CA ILE A 237 16.61 -3.26 -14.15
C ILE A 237 15.86 -2.48 -15.22
N GLY A 238 16.31 -2.54 -16.45
CA GLY A 238 15.69 -1.88 -17.60
C GLY A 238 16.38 -2.24 -18.91
N ARG A 239 15.84 -1.78 -20.03
CA ARG A 239 16.51 -1.95 -21.31
C ARG A 239 17.76 -1.06 -21.35
N PRO A 240 18.91 -1.56 -21.86
CA PRO A 240 20.16 -0.78 -21.95
C PRO A 240 20.01 0.52 -22.72
N ASP A 241 19.17 0.53 -23.76
CA ASP A 241 19.02 1.64 -24.73
C ASP A 241 17.79 2.51 -24.46
N ALA A 242 17.12 2.35 -23.33
CA ALA A 242 16.00 3.21 -22.95
C ALA A 242 16.55 4.61 -22.64
N GLU A 243 16.33 5.58 -23.54
CA GLU A 243 16.58 6.99 -23.25
C GLU A 243 15.88 7.36 -21.95
N VAL A 244 16.62 7.96 -21.03
CA VAL A 244 16.06 8.53 -19.81
C VAL A 244 15.17 9.69 -20.23
N ILE A 245 13.86 9.50 -20.25
CA ILE A 245 12.92 10.60 -20.39
C ILE A 245 13.11 11.44 -19.13
N GLN A 246 13.80 12.58 -19.26
CA GLN A 246 13.84 13.58 -18.20
C GLN A 246 12.42 14.13 -18.06
N ALA A 247 11.79 13.90 -16.93
CA ALA A 247 10.57 14.59 -16.57
C ALA A 247 10.94 16.06 -16.32
N GLU A 248 10.39 16.97 -17.12
CA GLU A 248 10.41 18.41 -16.88
C GLU A 248 9.54 18.79 -15.67
#